data_02e5a8ba5efa5f91bf061f63e6d98447
#
_entry.id   02e5a8ba5efa5f91bf061f63e6d98447
#
_cell.length_a   1.000
_cell.length_b   1.000
_cell.length_c   1.000
_cell.angle_alpha   90.00
_cell.angle_beta   90.00
_cell.angle_gamma   90.00
#
_symmetry.space_group_name_H-M   'P 1'
#
loop_
_entity.id
_entity.type
_entity.pdbx_description
1 polymer ?
#
loop_
_entity_poly.entity_id
_entity_poly.type
_entity_poly.pdbx_seq_one_letter_code
_entity_poly.pdbx_strand_id
1 'polypeptide(L)'
;MTDAHDPSPIYADRATGATFPDARAMVNAYIARFAKRAGTELAPLDDSGYTQVRKGSAHVGVNVLEDHGVLLLLAPVMPVPLTGRETFYRRLLELSFLATADAAFSIDQQKDEVYVRALRRLSGLDYEEFEDLLETVGKVTDEWDDVLKKEFGAS
;
A
#
# COMPACT_ATOMS: atom_id res chain seq x y z
N MET A 1 -8.24 -19.09 36.73
CA MET A 1 -7.28 -18.59 35.72
C MET A 1 -7.81 -18.92 34.33
N THR A 2 -8.44 -17.97 33.75
CA THR A 2 -8.82 -18.07 32.35
C THR A 2 -7.61 -17.71 31.54
N ASP A 3 -6.99 -18.68 30.88
CA ASP A 3 -6.07 -18.43 29.79
C ASP A 3 -6.85 -17.62 28.76
N ALA A 4 -6.53 -16.34 28.67
CA ALA A 4 -6.97 -15.54 27.55
C ALA A 4 -6.28 -16.13 26.32
N HIS A 5 -6.97 -17.07 25.68
CA HIS A 5 -6.55 -17.60 24.41
C HIS A 5 -6.70 -16.46 23.42
N ASP A 6 -5.59 -15.78 23.15
CA ASP A 6 -5.54 -14.84 22.04
C ASP A 6 -5.83 -15.66 20.78
N PRO A 7 -6.99 -15.46 20.13
CA PRO A 7 -7.32 -16.29 18.99
C PRO A 7 -6.24 -16.11 17.91
N SER A 8 -5.69 -17.22 17.43
CA SER A 8 -4.74 -17.21 16.32
C SER A 8 -5.30 -16.38 15.17
N PRO A 9 -4.48 -15.58 14.48
CA PRO A 9 -4.94 -14.80 13.34
C PRO A 9 -5.65 -15.69 12.33
N ILE A 10 -6.81 -15.24 11.87
CA ILE A 10 -7.55 -15.94 10.84
C ILE A 10 -7.27 -15.26 9.50
N TYR A 11 -6.73 -16.02 8.58
CA TYR A 11 -6.48 -15.57 7.21
C TYR A 11 -7.55 -16.17 6.30
N ALA A 12 -8.55 -15.37 5.97
CA ALA A 12 -9.70 -15.81 5.20
C ALA A 12 -10.29 -14.65 4.40
N ASP A 13 -10.89 -15.00 3.27
CA ASP A 13 -11.73 -14.08 2.51
C ASP A 13 -13.20 -14.37 2.86
N ARG A 14 -13.85 -13.47 3.56
CA ARG A 14 -15.23 -13.65 4.03
C ARG A 14 -16.24 -13.73 2.88
N ALA A 15 -15.96 -13.05 1.76
CA ALA A 15 -16.87 -13.05 0.62
C ALA A 15 -16.94 -14.41 -0.07
N THR A 16 -15.82 -15.13 -0.17
CA THR A 16 -15.74 -16.44 -0.81
C THR A 16 -15.70 -17.60 0.17
N GLY A 17 -15.44 -17.33 1.46
CA GLY A 17 -15.23 -18.36 2.47
C GLY A 17 -13.88 -19.08 2.36
N ALA A 18 -12.99 -18.65 1.44
CA ALA A 18 -11.67 -19.23 1.30
C ALA A 18 -10.83 -18.97 2.54
N THR A 19 -10.10 -19.98 3.01
CA THR A 19 -9.18 -19.88 4.14
C THR A 19 -7.76 -20.19 3.70
N PHE A 20 -6.77 -19.61 4.40
CA PHE A 20 -5.37 -19.70 4.03
C PHE A 20 -4.54 -20.10 5.26
N PRO A 21 -3.45 -20.89 5.07
CA PRO A 21 -2.62 -21.33 6.18
C PRO A 21 -1.82 -20.20 6.85
N ASP A 22 -1.50 -19.14 6.09
CA ASP A 22 -0.74 -17.99 6.57
C ASP A 22 -1.04 -16.74 5.73
N ALA A 23 -0.50 -15.62 6.17
CA ALA A 23 -0.70 -14.32 5.50
C ALA A 23 -0.10 -14.30 4.10
N ARG A 24 1.06 -14.91 3.91
CA ARG A 24 1.73 -14.99 2.60
C ARG A 24 0.86 -15.71 1.58
N ALA A 25 0.30 -16.87 1.95
CA ALA A 25 -0.59 -17.64 1.07
C ALA A 25 -1.83 -16.83 0.69
N MET A 26 -2.41 -16.14 1.67
CA MET A 26 -3.57 -15.27 1.44
C MET A 26 -3.25 -14.13 0.46
N VAL A 27 -2.20 -13.39 0.69
CA VAL A 27 -1.83 -12.25 -0.16
C VAL A 27 -1.41 -12.72 -1.55
N ASN A 28 -0.70 -13.82 -1.68
CA ASN A 28 -0.37 -14.41 -2.98
C ASN A 28 -1.64 -14.80 -3.78
N ALA A 29 -2.65 -15.34 -3.10
CA ALA A 29 -3.93 -15.64 -3.73
C ALA A 29 -4.63 -14.36 -4.21
N TYR A 30 -4.57 -13.29 -3.41
CA TYR A 30 -5.14 -12.00 -3.77
C TYR A 30 -4.40 -11.35 -4.94
N ILE A 31 -3.08 -11.41 -4.97
CA ILE A 31 -2.26 -10.94 -6.08
C ILE A 31 -2.62 -11.66 -7.37
N ALA A 32 -2.74 -12.99 -7.32
CA ALA A 32 -3.13 -13.81 -8.48
C ALA A 32 -4.52 -13.44 -9.00
N ARG A 33 -5.47 -13.24 -8.10
CA ARG A 33 -6.83 -12.82 -8.47
C ARG A 33 -6.86 -11.41 -9.07
N PHE A 34 -6.11 -10.49 -8.49
CA PHE A 34 -5.96 -9.13 -9.02
C PHE A 34 -5.35 -9.15 -10.43
N ALA A 35 -4.28 -9.91 -10.64
CA ALA A 35 -3.62 -10.05 -11.94
C ALA A 35 -4.59 -10.57 -13.01
N LYS A 36 -5.38 -11.58 -12.67
CA LYS A 36 -6.38 -12.16 -13.57
C LYS A 36 -7.46 -11.13 -13.96
N ARG A 37 -7.96 -10.37 -12.99
CA ARG A 37 -8.97 -9.33 -13.23
C ARG A 37 -8.43 -8.18 -14.06
N ALA A 38 -7.18 -7.77 -13.80
CA ALA A 38 -6.52 -6.68 -14.52
C ALA A 38 -5.97 -7.09 -15.89
N GLY A 39 -5.97 -8.38 -16.20
CA GLY A 39 -5.42 -8.89 -17.45
C GLY A 39 -3.92 -8.71 -17.57
N THR A 40 -3.20 -8.80 -16.46
CA THR A 40 -1.74 -8.60 -16.40
C THR A 40 -1.07 -9.76 -15.66
N GLU A 41 0.23 -9.88 -15.83
CA GLU A 41 1.04 -10.82 -15.05
C GLU A 41 1.70 -10.10 -13.88
N LEU A 42 1.58 -10.67 -12.68
CA LEU A 42 2.21 -10.17 -11.48
C LEU A 42 3.01 -11.29 -10.82
N ALA A 43 4.20 -10.93 -10.34
CA ALA A 43 5.00 -11.87 -9.58
C ALA A 43 4.40 -12.11 -8.20
N PRO A 44 4.48 -13.33 -7.65
CA PRO A 44 4.13 -13.57 -6.26
C PRO A 44 5.12 -12.87 -5.33
N LEU A 45 4.80 -12.83 -4.03
CA LEU A 45 5.70 -12.29 -3.01
C LEU A 45 7.05 -13.02 -3.05
N ASP A 46 8.13 -12.25 -2.98
CA ASP A 46 9.48 -12.81 -2.85
C ASP A 46 9.77 -13.28 -1.42
N ASP A 47 10.99 -13.74 -1.13
CA ASP A 47 11.37 -14.27 0.18
C ASP A 47 11.24 -13.23 1.31
N SER A 48 11.33 -11.94 0.97
CA SER A 48 11.15 -10.84 1.93
C SER A 48 9.69 -10.42 2.14
N GLY A 49 8.75 -11.04 1.42
CA GLY A 49 7.33 -10.68 1.48
C GLY A 49 6.96 -9.50 0.60
N TYR A 50 7.70 -9.27 -0.49
CA TYR A 50 7.54 -8.11 -1.37
C TYR A 50 7.18 -8.51 -2.79
N THR A 51 6.30 -7.72 -3.42
CA THR A 51 6.11 -7.68 -4.87
C THR A 51 5.73 -6.26 -5.29
N GLN A 52 5.60 -6.02 -6.57
CA GLN A 52 5.28 -4.71 -7.11
C GLN A 52 4.18 -4.82 -8.15
N VAL A 53 3.26 -3.85 -8.10
CA VAL A 53 2.17 -3.72 -9.07
C VAL A 53 2.29 -2.35 -9.74
N ARG A 54 2.23 -2.32 -11.05
CA ARG A 54 2.23 -1.06 -11.80
C ARG A 54 0.79 -0.61 -12.08
N LYS A 55 0.47 0.65 -11.72
CA LYS A 55 -0.82 1.30 -11.97
C LYS A 55 -0.58 2.67 -12.57
N GLY A 56 -0.82 2.83 -13.89
CA GLY A 56 -0.48 4.07 -14.58
C GLY A 56 1.02 4.36 -14.48
N SER A 57 1.38 5.54 -13.99
CA SER A 57 2.77 5.92 -13.70
C SER A 57 3.25 5.40 -12.34
N ALA A 58 2.33 4.89 -11.50
CA ALA A 58 2.66 4.47 -10.15
C ALA A 58 3.24 3.06 -10.10
N HIS A 59 4.25 2.88 -9.26
CA HIS A 59 4.80 1.58 -8.90
C HIS A 59 4.45 1.29 -7.44
N VAL A 60 3.43 0.47 -7.23
CA VAL A 60 2.94 0.17 -5.89
C VAL A 60 3.65 -1.06 -5.34
N GLY A 61 4.48 -0.85 -4.32
CA GLY A 61 5.10 -1.94 -3.56
C GLY A 61 4.09 -2.56 -2.61
N VAL A 62 3.96 -3.88 -2.67
CA VAL A 62 3.13 -4.68 -1.77
C VAL A 62 4.07 -5.36 -0.79
N ASN A 63 3.98 -5.00 0.48
CA ASN A 63 4.85 -5.53 1.54
C ASN A 63 4.01 -6.25 2.59
N VAL A 64 4.28 -7.53 2.77
CA VAL A 64 3.69 -8.33 3.85
C VAL A 64 4.68 -8.40 5.00
N LEU A 65 4.36 -7.70 6.08
CA LEU A 65 5.18 -7.63 7.28
C LEU A 65 4.58 -8.60 8.32
N GLU A 66 4.92 -9.87 8.21
CA GLU A 66 4.33 -10.93 9.03
C GLU A 66 4.57 -10.70 10.53
N ASP A 67 5.77 -10.26 10.91
CA ASP A 67 6.13 -9.99 12.31
C ASP A 67 5.28 -8.87 12.94
N HIS A 68 4.78 -7.97 12.12
CA HIS A 68 3.91 -6.86 12.54
C HIS A 68 2.43 -7.15 12.26
N GLY A 69 2.14 -8.21 11.52
CA GLY A 69 0.77 -8.58 11.15
C GLY A 69 0.09 -7.57 10.23
N VAL A 70 0.85 -6.89 9.37
CA VAL A 70 0.31 -5.83 8.51
C VAL A 70 0.70 -6.00 7.05
N LEU A 71 -0.20 -5.53 6.20
CA LEU A 71 0.04 -5.25 4.79
C LEU A 71 0.39 -3.77 4.66
N LEU A 72 1.52 -3.48 4.04
CA LEU A 72 1.97 -2.11 3.78
C LEU A 72 2.10 -1.89 2.28
N LEU A 73 1.29 -0.96 1.74
CA LEU A 73 1.37 -0.54 0.35
C LEU A 73 2.10 0.80 0.27
N LEU A 74 3.11 0.88 -0.57
CA LEU A 74 3.94 2.06 -0.75
C LEU A 74 4.17 2.35 -2.23
N ALA A 75 3.93 3.58 -2.64
CA ALA A 75 4.25 4.04 -3.99
C ALA A 75 5.11 5.31 -3.92
N PRO A 76 6.30 5.31 -4.52
CA PRO A 76 7.16 6.50 -4.49
C PRO A 76 6.55 7.62 -5.35
N VAL A 77 6.66 8.85 -4.86
CA VAL A 77 6.14 10.05 -5.53
C VAL A 77 7.28 10.92 -6.06
N MET A 78 8.11 11.44 -5.17
CA MET A 78 9.21 12.32 -5.51
C MET A 78 10.17 12.48 -4.33
N PRO A 79 11.41 12.89 -4.56
CA PRO A 79 12.29 13.31 -3.46
C PRO A 79 11.72 14.55 -2.75
N VAL A 80 11.95 14.66 -1.45
CA VAL A 80 11.62 15.88 -0.70
C VAL A 80 12.45 17.04 -1.31
N PRO A 81 11.82 18.18 -1.64
CA PRO A 81 12.56 19.30 -2.23
C PRO A 81 13.59 19.87 -1.24
N LEU A 82 14.67 20.44 -1.77
CA LEU A 82 15.74 21.04 -0.97
C LEU A 82 15.34 22.39 -0.36
N THR A 83 14.40 23.09 -0.99
CA THR A 83 13.89 24.38 -0.56
C THR A 83 12.37 24.38 -0.51
N GLY A 84 11.78 25.33 0.23
CA GLY A 84 10.32 25.43 0.36
C GLY A 84 9.69 24.25 1.09
N ARG A 85 10.41 23.59 1.96
CA ARG A 85 9.99 22.36 2.63
C ARG A 85 8.75 22.55 3.50
N GLU A 86 8.63 23.68 4.20
CA GLU A 86 7.47 23.93 5.05
C GLU A 86 6.18 23.99 4.22
N THR A 87 6.18 24.73 3.13
CA THR A 87 5.04 24.81 2.20
C THR A 87 4.73 23.45 1.58
N PHE A 88 5.77 22.69 1.24
CA PHE A 88 5.64 21.33 0.70
C PHE A 88 4.98 20.37 1.70
N TYR A 89 5.46 20.33 2.94
CA TYR A 89 4.90 19.46 3.98
C TYR A 89 3.45 19.84 4.28
N ARG A 90 3.16 21.13 4.33
CA ARG A 90 1.80 21.61 4.53
C ARG A 90 0.87 21.12 3.40
N ARG A 91 1.33 21.23 2.16
CA ARG A 91 0.58 20.74 1.00
C ARG A 91 0.26 19.25 1.10
N LEU A 92 1.24 18.43 1.47
CA LEU A 92 1.05 16.99 1.65
C LEU A 92 0.03 16.67 2.76
N LEU A 93 0.09 17.38 3.88
CA LEU A 93 -0.85 17.20 4.98
C LEU A 93 -2.26 17.64 4.60
N GLU A 94 -2.41 18.74 3.89
CA GLU A 94 -3.72 19.21 3.41
C GLU A 94 -4.34 18.19 2.43
N LEU A 95 -3.56 17.64 1.51
CA LEU A 95 -4.02 16.61 0.59
C LEU A 95 -4.39 15.31 1.32
N SER A 96 -3.64 14.94 2.34
CA SER A 96 -3.89 13.74 3.13
C SER A 96 -5.15 13.83 4.00
N PHE A 97 -5.72 15.02 4.16
CA PHE A 97 -6.94 15.19 4.93
C PHE A 97 -8.14 14.49 4.27
N LEU A 98 -8.28 14.60 2.95
CA LEU A 98 -9.42 14.01 2.24
C LEU A 98 -9.06 13.49 0.83
N ALA A 99 -8.15 14.16 0.11
CA ALA A 99 -7.90 13.86 -1.31
C ALA A 99 -7.24 12.51 -1.55
N THR A 100 -6.64 11.90 -0.53
CA THR A 100 -5.95 10.60 -0.63
C THR A 100 -6.81 9.42 -0.19
N ALA A 101 -8.07 9.64 0.17
CA ALA A 101 -8.99 8.61 0.68
C ALA A 101 -8.35 7.83 1.86
N ASP A 102 -8.27 6.51 1.79
CA ASP A 102 -7.68 5.66 2.83
C ASP A 102 -6.14 5.64 2.82
N ALA A 103 -5.52 6.27 1.83
CA ALA A 103 -4.07 6.42 1.78
C ALA A 103 -3.63 7.77 2.38
N ALA A 104 -2.33 7.96 2.52
CA ALA A 104 -1.77 9.22 2.98
C ALA A 104 -0.39 9.42 2.37
N PHE A 105 0.01 10.67 2.22
CA PHE A 105 1.41 10.99 1.92
C PHE A 105 2.26 10.75 3.17
N SER A 106 3.45 10.22 2.97
CA SER A 106 4.41 9.96 4.02
C SER A 106 5.84 10.17 3.51
N ILE A 107 6.78 10.29 4.41
CA ILE A 107 8.19 10.53 4.06
C ILE A 107 9.02 9.40 4.64
N ASP A 108 9.83 8.77 3.79
CA ASP A 108 10.90 7.88 4.23
C ASP A 108 12.08 8.75 4.65
N GLN A 109 12.33 8.81 5.97
CA GLN A 109 13.38 9.68 6.51
C GLN A 109 14.80 9.23 6.12
N GLN A 110 15.00 7.97 5.78
CA GLN A 110 16.31 7.48 5.37
C GLN A 110 16.65 7.90 3.94
N LYS A 111 15.66 7.89 3.06
CA LYS A 111 15.83 8.27 1.66
C LYS A 111 15.45 9.72 1.37
N ASP A 112 14.80 10.39 2.32
CA ASP A 112 14.21 11.72 2.15
C ASP A 112 13.31 11.79 0.92
N GLU A 113 12.44 10.79 0.80
CA GLU A 113 11.55 10.60 -0.34
C GLU A 113 10.10 10.48 0.10
N VAL A 114 9.20 11.06 -0.69
CA VAL A 114 7.75 11.04 -0.45
C VAL A 114 7.14 9.81 -1.06
N TYR A 115 6.27 9.17 -0.30
CA TYR A 115 5.47 8.02 -0.72
C TYR A 115 3.99 8.28 -0.50
N VAL A 116 3.14 7.65 -1.29
CA VAL A 116 1.74 7.39 -0.94
C VAL A 116 1.72 6.05 -0.21
N ARG A 117 1.08 6.02 0.94
CA ARG A 117 1.11 4.87 1.86
C ARG A 117 -0.30 4.46 2.26
N ALA A 118 -0.55 3.16 2.33
CA ALA A 118 -1.70 2.58 3.00
C ALA A 118 -1.23 1.38 3.85
N LEU A 119 -1.83 1.20 5.00
CA LEU A 119 -1.50 0.13 5.94
C LEU A 119 -2.77 -0.53 6.43
N ARG A 120 -2.79 -1.86 6.47
CA ARG A 120 -3.94 -2.63 6.91
C ARG A 120 -3.49 -3.90 7.65
N ARG A 121 -4.26 -4.31 8.66
CA ARG A 121 -4.01 -5.60 9.33
C ARG A 121 -4.23 -6.75 8.35
N LEU A 122 -3.35 -7.75 8.41
CA LEU A 122 -3.47 -8.97 7.60
C LEU A 122 -4.63 -9.85 8.08
N SER A 123 -4.81 -9.95 9.40
CA SER A 123 -5.95 -10.67 9.97
C SER A 123 -7.25 -9.96 9.61
N GLY A 124 -8.17 -10.67 8.99
CA GLY A 124 -9.46 -10.13 8.57
C GLY A 124 -9.42 -9.36 7.25
N LEU A 125 -8.33 -9.40 6.51
CA LEU A 125 -8.23 -8.75 5.21
C LEU A 125 -8.96 -9.56 4.14
N ASP A 126 -10.01 -8.98 3.56
CA ASP A 126 -10.71 -9.57 2.43
C ASP A 126 -10.07 -9.14 1.11
N TYR A 127 -10.32 -9.91 0.04
CA TYR A 127 -9.82 -9.58 -1.28
C TYR A 127 -10.30 -8.20 -1.77
N GLU A 128 -11.57 -7.88 -1.55
CA GLU A 128 -12.13 -6.59 -1.99
C GLU A 128 -11.43 -5.40 -1.32
N GLU A 129 -11.07 -5.53 -0.05
CA GLU A 129 -10.28 -4.51 0.65
C GLU A 129 -8.86 -4.40 0.08
N PHE A 130 -8.24 -5.53 -0.21
CA PHE A 130 -6.91 -5.57 -0.85
C PHE A 130 -6.92 -4.86 -2.20
N GLU A 131 -7.89 -5.21 -3.06
CA GLU A 131 -8.06 -4.59 -4.38
C GLU A 131 -8.30 -3.08 -4.26
N ASP A 132 -9.20 -2.68 -3.37
CA ASP A 132 -9.54 -1.27 -3.17
C ASP A 132 -8.34 -0.45 -2.69
N LEU A 133 -7.57 -0.96 -1.74
CA LEU A 133 -6.37 -0.30 -1.25
C LEU A 133 -5.30 -0.18 -2.34
N LEU A 134 -5.09 -1.23 -3.10
CA LEU A 134 -4.12 -1.23 -4.20
C LEU A 134 -4.49 -0.23 -5.28
N GLU A 135 -5.76 -0.21 -5.67
CA GLU A 135 -6.30 0.76 -6.64
C GLU A 135 -6.19 2.20 -6.10
N THR A 136 -6.52 2.42 -4.83
CA THR A 136 -6.46 3.74 -4.20
C THR A 136 -5.03 4.28 -4.18
N VAL A 137 -4.07 3.49 -3.73
CA VAL A 137 -2.65 3.91 -3.69
C VAL A 137 -2.15 4.21 -5.10
N GLY A 138 -2.46 3.36 -6.06
CA GLY A 138 -2.06 3.55 -7.45
C GLY A 138 -2.68 4.81 -8.06
N LYS A 139 -3.98 5.01 -7.87
CA LYS A 139 -4.71 6.16 -8.39
C LYS A 139 -4.22 7.48 -7.79
N VAL A 140 -4.09 7.55 -6.46
CA VAL A 140 -3.62 8.76 -5.77
C VAL A 140 -2.21 9.12 -6.24
N THR A 141 -1.32 8.14 -6.36
CA THR A 141 0.04 8.37 -6.82
C THR A 141 0.06 8.88 -8.26
N ASP A 142 -0.67 8.23 -9.16
CA ASP A 142 -0.76 8.62 -10.58
C ASP A 142 -1.38 10.02 -10.76
N GLU A 143 -2.34 10.38 -9.90
CA GLU A 143 -3.01 11.67 -9.96
C GLU A 143 -2.13 12.82 -9.45
N TRP A 144 -1.30 12.60 -8.43
CA TRP A 144 -0.58 13.65 -7.73
C TRP A 144 0.91 13.73 -8.01
N ASP A 145 1.55 12.68 -8.53
CA ASP A 145 3.01 12.69 -8.75
C ASP A 145 3.46 13.82 -9.68
N ASP A 146 2.81 13.98 -10.84
CA ASP A 146 3.14 15.02 -11.80
C ASP A 146 2.80 16.42 -11.27
N VAL A 147 1.67 16.56 -10.56
CA VAL A 147 1.24 17.83 -9.96
C VAL A 147 2.26 18.31 -8.94
N LEU A 148 2.66 17.43 -8.03
CA LEU A 148 3.62 17.77 -6.96
C LEU A 148 5.02 18.04 -7.52
N LYS A 149 5.46 17.25 -8.49
CA LYS A 149 6.74 17.48 -9.18
C LYS A 149 6.77 18.82 -9.89
N LYS A 150 5.67 19.22 -10.52
CA LYS A 150 5.55 20.50 -11.18
C LYS A 150 5.57 21.67 -10.20
N GLU A 151 4.89 21.53 -9.06
CA GLU A 151 4.84 22.59 -8.03
C GLU A 151 6.16 22.72 -7.26
N PHE A 152 6.82 21.61 -6.94
CA PHE A 152 7.94 21.56 -5.99
C PHE A 152 9.19 20.88 -6.50
N GLY A 153 9.15 20.23 -7.64
CA GLY A 153 10.30 19.54 -8.19
C GLY A 153 11.41 20.52 -8.57
N ALA A 154 12.68 20.08 -8.48
CA ALA A 154 13.78 20.85 -9.00
C ALA A 154 13.62 21.00 -10.52
N SER A 155 13.67 22.24 -11.00
CA SER A 155 13.69 22.56 -12.42
C SER A 155 15.05 22.21 -13.03
#